data_fc57311307dda241030f554203d40c73
#
_entry.id   fc57311307dda241030f554203d40c73
#
_cell.length_a   1.000
_cell.length_b   1.000
_cell.length_c   1.000
_cell.angle_alpha   90.00
_cell.angle_beta   90.00
_cell.angle_gamma   90.00
#
_symmetry.space_group_name_H-M   'P 1'
#
loop_
_entity.id
_entity.type
_entity.pdbx_description
1 polymer ?
#
loop_
_entity_poly.entity_id
_entity_poly.type
_entity_poly.pdbx_seq_one_letter_code
_entity_poly.pdbx_strand_id
1 'polypeptide(L)'
;METGQADYAVVPIENTSSGGINDVYDLLQHTSLSIVGELTIPIDHCVLVAASTDANKIETVYSHPQPFQQCSQYLSRYPHWKIEYTESTSAAMEKVAQTKSPTVAALGSEAGGALYGLQVLEHCQANQTQNITRFLVLARKAVNVSDQVPAKTTLLIATGQQAGALVEALLVLRNHNLIMTKLESRPIHGNPWEEMFYLDIQANLESLPLRKALKELAEITRSMKVLGCYPSENVVPVDPA
;
A
#
# COMPACT_ATOMS: atom_id res chain seq x y z
N MET A 1 -11.93 -3.60 -14.23
CA MET A 1 -10.84 -4.58 -14.37
C MET A 1 -11.38 -5.94 -14.75
N GLU A 2 -12.11 -6.64 -13.90
CA GLU A 2 -12.71 -7.96 -14.20
C GLU A 2 -13.66 -7.94 -15.40
N THR A 3 -14.36 -6.84 -15.62
CA THR A 3 -15.25 -6.59 -16.79
C THR A 3 -14.51 -6.31 -18.10
N GLY A 4 -13.18 -6.28 -18.09
CA GLY A 4 -12.38 -6.06 -19.31
C GLY A 4 -12.18 -4.60 -19.74
N GLN A 5 -12.63 -3.63 -18.95
CA GLN A 5 -12.48 -2.20 -19.27
C GLN A 5 -11.05 -1.66 -19.08
N ALA A 6 -10.23 -2.38 -18.32
CA ALA A 6 -8.81 -2.06 -18.12
C ALA A 6 -7.99 -3.35 -18.15
N ASP A 7 -6.72 -3.28 -18.51
CA ASP A 7 -5.80 -4.43 -18.57
C ASP A 7 -5.06 -4.64 -17.24
N TYR A 8 -4.78 -3.55 -16.54
CA TYR A 8 -4.12 -3.56 -15.24
C TYR A 8 -4.88 -2.70 -14.24
N ALA A 9 -4.77 -3.04 -12.97
CA ALA A 9 -5.15 -2.18 -11.85
C ALA A 9 -3.97 -2.01 -10.91
N VAL A 10 -3.78 -0.79 -10.39
CA VAL A 10 -2.78 -0.49 -9.38
C VAL A 10 -3.52 -0.10 -8.10
N VAL A 11 -3.28 -0.84 -7.03
CA VAL A 11 -3.96 -0.64 -5.75
C VAL A 11 -2.94 -0.51 -4.62
N PRO A 12 -3.10 0.47 -3.70
CA PRO A 12 -2.22 0.59 -2.55
C PRO A 12 -2.52 -0.53 -1.55
N ILE A 13 -1.50 -1.22 -1.05
CA ILE A 13 -1.68 -2.31 -0.08
C ILE A 13 -1.22 -1.93 1.33
N GLU A 14 -0.18 -1.16 1.43
CA GLU A 14 0.37 -0.71 2.71
C GLU A 14 1.19 0.58 2.57
N ASN A 15 1.27 1.32 3.65
CA ASN A 15 2.12 2.50 3.77
C ASN A 15 2.94 2.40 5.06
N THR A 16 4.20 2.80 5.03
CA THR A 16 5.11 2.69 6.18
C THR A 16 4.68 3.52 7.40
N SER A 17 3.87 4.56 7.19
CA SER A 17 3.37 5.44 8.23
C SER A 17 1.99 5.03 8.78
N SER A 18 1.08 4.57 7.92
CA SER A 18 -0.32 4.26 8.29
C SER A 18 -0.64 2.76 8.35
N GLY A 19 0.32 1.90 7.96
CA GLY A 19 0.13 0.45 7.97
C GLY A 19 -0.65 -0.09 6.78
N GLY A 20 -1.27 -1.26 6.95
CA GLY A 20 -2.03 -1.96 5.91
C GLY A 20 -3.33 -1.27 5.54
N ILE A 21 -3.73 -1.36 4.27
CA ILE A 21 -4.98 -0.82 3.75
C ILE A 21 -6.01 -1.95 3.72
N ASN A 22 -6.79 -2.03 4.78
CA ASN A 22 -7.70 -3.14 5.07
C ASN A 22 -8.67 -3.45 3.94
N ASP A 23 -9.26 -2.42 3.33
CA ASP A 23 -10.23 -2.58 2.23
C ASP A 23 -9.62 -3.32 1.02
N VAL A 24 -8.32 -3.12 0.77
CA VAL A 24 -7.64 -3.79 -0.35
C VAL A 24 -7.36 -5.26 -0.01
N TYR A 25 -6.94 -5.57 1.22
CA TYR A 25 -6.81 -6.97 1.66
C TYR A 25 -8.14 -7.71 1.54
N ASP A 26 -9.26 -7.06 1.92
CA ASP A 26 -10.60 -7.66 1.84
C ASP A 26 -11.03 -7.90 0.38
N LEU A 27 -10.71 -6.97 -0.54
CA LEU A 27 -10.93 -7.17 -1.97
C LEU A 27 -10.13 -8.35 -2.54
N LEU A 28 -8.88 -8.55 -2.09
CA LEU A 28 -8.02 -9.63 -2.55
C LEU A 28 -8.55 -11.03 -2.16
N GLN A 29 -9.36 -11.14 -1.11
CA GLN A 29 -10.00 -12.41 -0.74
C GLN A 29 -10.91 -12.94 -1.86
N HIS A 30 -11.63 -12.05 -2.53
CA HIS A 30 -12.71 -12.39 -3.46
C HIS A 30 -12.36 -12.19 -4.93
N THR A 31 -11.24 -11.52 -5.25
CA THR A 31 -10.89 -11.22 -6.64
C THR A 31 -10.48 -12.47 -7.42
N SER A 32 -10.82 -12.48 -8.71
CA SER A 32 -10.30 -13.44 -9.69
C SER A 32 -8.99 -12.97 -10.34
N LEU A 33 -8.51 -11.76 -10.01
CA LEU A 33 -7.30 -11.19 -10.56
C LEU A 33 -6.05 -11.79 -9.92
N SER A 34 -4.94 -11.74 -10.65
CA SER A 34 -3.63 -12.15 -10.17
C SER A 34 -2.74 -10.94 -9.91
N ILE A 35 -1.94 -10.99 -8.85
CA ILE A 35 -0.86 -10.03 -8.62
C ILE A 35 0.26 -10.35 -9.63
N VAL A 36 0.63 -9.34 -10.42
CA VAL A 36 1.65 -9.47 -11.48
C VAL A 36 2.87 -8.58 -11.26
N GLY A 37 2.83 -7.75 -10.22
CA GLY A 37 3.93 -6.87 -9.85
C GLY A 37 3.63 -6.07 -8.59
N GLU A 38 4.65 -5.37 -8.13
CA GLU A 38 4.56 -4.41 -7.02
C GLU A 38 5.36 -3.15 -7.36
N LEU A 39 4.97 -2.02 -6.77
CA LEU A 39 5.64 -0.74 -6.88
C LEU A 39 5.74 -0.13 -5.48
N THR A 40 6.87 0.50 -5.19
CA THR A 40 7.06 1.31 -3.98
C THR A 40 7.26 2.76 -4.38
N ILE A 41 6.46 3.66 -3.82
CA ILE A 41 6.50 5.08 -4.15
C ILE A 41 6.72 5.87 -2.88
N PRO A 42 7.80 6.68 -2.81
CA PRO A 42 7.96 7.66 -1.74
C PRO A 42 6.81 8.67 -1.78
N ILE A 43 6.27 8.98 -0.62
CA ILE A 43 5.17 9.94 -0.49
C ILE A 43 5.73 11.21 0.16
N ASP A 44 6.01 12.19 -0.66
CA ASP A 44 6.42 13.51 -0.24
C ASP A 44 5.22 14.46 -0.33
N HIS A 45 5.06 15.29 0.68
CA HIS A 45 4.01 16.28 0.72
C HIS A 45 4.58 17.68 0.58
N CYS A 46 3.87 18.50 -0.18
CA CYS A 46 4.18 19.90 -0.38
C CYS A 46 2.96 20.76 -0.08
N VAL A 47 3.19 21.97 0.39
CA VAL A 47 2.18 23.05 0.37
C VAL A 47 2.17 23.64 -1.02
N LEU A 48 1.03 23.56 -1.68
CA LEU A 48 0.83 23.88 -3.09
C LEU A 48 -0.12 25.08 -3.21
N VAL A 49 0.22 26.03 -4.06
CA VAL A 49 -0.53 27.29 -4.25
C VAL A 49 -0.75 27.59 -5.73
N ALA A 50 -1.85 28.26 -6.05
CA ALA A 50 -2.19 28.67 -7.43
C ALA A 50 -1.60 30.02 -7.82
N ALA A 51 -1.19 30.83 -6.85
CA ALA A 51 -0.64 32.17 -7.06
C ALA A 51 0.58 32.36 -6.14
N SER A 52 1.52 33.19 -6.57
CA SER A 52 2.66 33.56 -5.73
C SER A 52 2.18 34.21 -4.44
N THR A 53 2.57 33.63 -3.32
CA THR A 53 2.14 34.04 -1.98
C THR A 53 3.22 33.67 -0.95
N ASP A 54 2.94 33.96 0.30
CA ASP A 54 3.78 33.70 1.46
C ASP A 54 3.00 32.83 2.46
N ALA A 55 3.68 31.93 3.17
CA ALA A 55 3.04 31.01 4.12
C ALA A 55 2.23 31.76 5.21
N ASN A 56 2.67 32.97 5.61
CA ASN A 56 1.95 33.79 6.58
C ASN A 56 0.63 34.37 6.06
N LYS A 57 0.43 34.38 4.73
CA LYS A 57 -0.81 34.84 4.10
C LYS A 57 -1.82 33.74 3.86
N ILE A 58 -1.39 32.48 4.03
CA ILE A 58 -2.30 31.35 3.90
C ILE A 58 -3.26 31.35 5.10
N GLU A 59 -4.53 31.28 4.82
CA GLU A 59 -5.62 31.20 5.81
C GLU A 59 -6.20 29.78 5.89
N THR A 60 -6.29 29.10 4.72
CA THR A 60 -6.93 27.78 4.64
C THR A 60 -6.08 26.80 3.82
N VAL A 61 -5.90 25.59 4.36
CA VAL A 61 -5.22 24.49 3.68
C VAL A 61 -6.18 23.31 3.50
N TYR A 62 -6.26 22.82 2.27
CA TYR A 62 -7.11 21.68 1.88
C TYR A 62 -6.28 20.43 1.69
N SER A 63 -6.75 19.29 2.19
CA SER A 63 -6.22 17.96 1.87
C SER A 63 -7.13 16.83 2.36
N HIS A 64 -6.77 15.59 2.02
CA HIS A 64 -7.28 14.41 2.70
C HIS A 64 -6.77 14.36 4.16
N PRO A 65 -7.50 13.76 5.11
CA PRO A 65 -7.07 13.66 6.51
C PRO A 65 -5.68 13.07 6.73
N GLN A 66 -5.29 12.09 5.92
CA GLN A 66 -4.03 11.36 6.10
C GLN A 66 -2.77 12.22 5.93
N PRO A 67 -2.57 13.04 4.88
CA PRO A 67 -1.46 13.99 4.80
C PRO A 67 -1.38 14.95 5.97
N PHE A 68 -2.52 15.43 6.49
CA PHE A 68 -2.53 16.29 7.68
C PHE A 68 -1.98 15.59 8.92
N GLN A 69 -2.31 14.32 9.13
CA GLN A 69 -1.76 13.51 10.21
C GLN A 69 -0.25 13.28 10.02
N GLN A 70 0.17 12.96 8.80
CA GLN A 70 1.57 12.68 8.47
C GLN A 70 2.47 13.92 8.59
N CYS A 71 1.92 15.14 8.43
CA CYS A 71 2.63 16.41 8.48
C CYS A 71 2.26 17.26 9.71
N SER A 72 1.68 16.67 10.76
CA SER A 72 1.14 17.43 11.91
C SER A 72 2.20 18.27 12.61
N GLN A 73 3.45 17.81 12.73
CA GLN A 73 4.54 18.58 13.31
C GLN A 73 4.92 19.81 12.48
N TYR A 74 4.93 19.64 11.15
CA TYR A 74 5.15 20.76 10.23
C TYR A 74 4.02 21.79 10.35
N LEU A 75 2.77 21.34 10.31
CA LEU A 75 1.59 22.19 10.39
C LEU A 75 1.46 22.93 11.72
N SER A 76 2.00 22.40 12.81
CA SER A 76 2.01 23.10 14.12
C SER A 76 2.79 24.42 14.10
N ARG A 77 3.64 24.65 13.10
CA ARG A 77 4.35 25.94 12.89
C ARG A 77 3.41 27.06 12.42
N TYR A 78 2.25 26.68 11.87
CA TYR A 78 1.26 27.60 11.30
C TYR A 78 -0.11 27.44 11.98
N PRO A 79 -0.24 27.78 13.27
CA PRO A 79 -1.47 27.57 14.04
C PRO A 79 -2.65 28.41 13.56
N HIS A 80 -2.41 29.40 12.69
CA HIS A 80 -3.43 30.25 12.10
C HIS A 80 -4.07 29.62 10.84
N TRP A 81 -3.50 28.55 10.29
CA TRP A 81 -4.07 27.88 9.13
C TRP A 81 -5.31 27.10 9.53
N LYS A 82 -6.41 27.38 8.86
CA LYS A 82 -7.63 26.57 8.95
C LYS A 82 -7.45 25.32 8.09
N ILE A 83 -7.64 24.14 8.70
CA ILE A 83 -7.59 22.86 8.01
C ILE A 83 -8.97 22.51 7.52
N GLU A 84 -9.11 22.22 6.23
CA GLU A 84 -10.33 21.72 5.61
C GLU A 84 -10.10 20.40 4.87
N TYR A 85 -10.95 19.43 5.14
CA TYR A 85 -10.84 18.10 4.56
C TYR A 85 -11.50 18.00 3.20
N THR A 86 -10.88 17.19 2.33
CA THR A 86 -11.37 16.81 1.01
C THR A 86 -11.32 15.30 0.85
N GLU A 87 -12.04 14.76 -0.13
CA GLU A 87 -12.10 13.32 -0.39
C GLU A 87 -10.74 12.73 -0.82
N SER A 88 -9.89 13.55 -1.42
CA SER A 88 -8.54 13.17 -1.86
C SER A 88 -7.62 14.38 -1.92
N THR A 89 -6.30 14.15 -1.99
CA THR A 89 -5.32 15.20 -2.27
C THR A 89 -5.54 15.83 -3.65
N SER A 90 -5.97 15.04 -4.64
CA SER A 90 -6.31 15.55 -5.99
C SER A 90 -7.49 16.52 -5.95
N ALA A 91 -8.56 16.21 -5.21
CA ALA A 91 -9.69 17.12 -5.03
C ALA A 91 -9.29 18.43 -4.34
N ALA A 92 -8.35 18.36 -3.38
CA ALA A 92 -7.79 19.55 -2.74
C ALA A 92 -7.03 20.43 -3.74
N MET A 93 -6.16 19.82 -4.55
CA MET A 93 -5.37 20.52 -5.57
C MET A 93 -6.26 21.16 -6.63
N GLU A 94 -7.27 20.44 -7.10
CA GLU A 94 -8.26 20.96 -8.05
C GLU A 94 -8.98 22.20 -7.48
N LYS A 95 -9.45 22.11 -6.24
CA LYS A 95 -10.14 23.20 -5.55
C LYS A 95 -9.28 24.45 -5.45
N VAL A 96 -8.00 24.31 -5.09
CA VAL A 96 -7.07 25.44 -5.00
C VAL A 96 -6.78 26.03 -6.38
N ALA A 97 -6.59 25.19 -7.40
CA ALA A 97 -6.38 25.63 -8.77
C ALA A 97 -7.57 26.42 -9.33
N GLN A 98 -8.79 26.02 -9.00
CA GLN A 98 -10.02 26.75 -9.40
C GLN A 98 -10.20 28.06 -8.63
N THR A 99 -9.89 28.08 -7.33
CA THR A 99 -10.08 29.25 -6.46
C THR A 99 -9.13 30.38 -6.81
N LYS A 100 -7.88 30.06 -7.18
CA LYS A 100 -6.82 31.03 -7.54
C LYS A 100 -6.58 32.16 -6.52
N SER A 101 -6.93 31.91 -5.26
CA SER A 101 -6.72 32.87 -4.17
C SER A 101 -5.30 32.72 -3.59
N PRO A 102 -4.63 33.84 -3.26
CA PRO A 102 -3.32 33.79 -2.60
C PRO A 102 -3.41 33.38 -1.11
N THR A 103 -4.62 33.20 -0.55
CA THR A 103 -4.83 32.84 0.87
C THR A 103 -5.18 31.36 1.06
N VAL A 104 -5.22 30.57 -0.03
CA VAL A 104 -5.53 29.14 0.05
C VAL A 104 -4.40 28.29 -0.49
N ALA A 105 -4.20 27.12 0.13
CA ALA A 105 -3.21 26.13 -0.29
C ALA A 105 -3.79 24.73 -0.26
N ALA A 106 -3.16 23.81 -0.99
CA ALA A 106 -3.39 22.38 -0.88
C ALA A 106 -2.15 21.71 -0.30
N LEU A 107 -2.36 20.63 0.48
CA LEU A 107 -1.30 19.72 0.91
C LEU A 107 -1.38 18.46 0.05
N GLY A 108 -0.35 18.21 -0.75
CA GLY A 108 -0.30 17.08 -1.69
C GLY A 108 1.08 16.87 -2.28
N SER A 109 1.21 15.99 -3.28
CA SER A 109 2.48 15.72 -3.95
C SER A 109 2.84 16.84 -4.95
N GLU A 110 4.14 17.09 -5.12
CA GLU A 110 4.66 18.03 -6.11
C GLU A 110 4.19 17.67 -7.54
N ALA A 111 4.31 16.38 -7.91
CA ALA A 111 3.87 15.88 -9.21
C ALA A 111 2.37 16.11 -9.45
N GLY A 112 1.54 15.88 -8.40
CA GLY A 112 0.11 16.20 -8.47
C GLY A 112 -0.13 17.69 -8.63
N GLY A 113 0.57 18.53 -7.88
CA GLY A 113 0.49 19.98 -8.00
C GLY A 113 0.78 20.48 -9.42
N ALA A 114 1.83 19.94 -10.05
CA ALA A 114 2.19 20.29 -11.42
C ALA A 114 1.07 19.98 -12.43
N LEU A 115 0.34 18.88 -12.27
CA LEU A 115 -0.81 18.53 -13.13
C LEU A 115 -1.95 19.56 -13.06
N TYR A 116 -2.14 20.18 -11.90
CA TYR A 116 -3.16 21.21 -11.70
C TYR A 116 -2.63 22.65 -11.89
N GLY A 117 -1.37 22.81 -12.33
CA GLY A 117 -0.74 24.12 -12.52
C GLY A 117 -0.45 24.85 -11.21
N LEU A 118 -0.33 24.13 -10.10
CA LEU A 118 0.05 24.67 -8.80
C LEU A 118 1.57 24.74 -8.66
N GLN A 119 2.03 25.66 -7.84
CA GLN A 119 3.45 25.85 -7.50
C GLN A 119 3.69 25.35 -6.08
N VAL A 120 4.88 24.77 -5.85
CA VAL A 120 5.33 24.42 -4.51
C VAL A 120 5.69 25.69 -3.75
N LEU A 121 4.98 25.93 -2.64
CA LEU A 121 5.33 27.00 -1.69
C LEU A 121 6.40 26.51 -0.73
N GLU A 122 6.19 25.35 -0.14
CA GLU A 122 7.13 24.71 0.79
C GLU A 122 7.03 23.18 0.70
N HIS A 123 8.15 22.48 0.92
CA HIS A 123 8.17 21.04 1.14
C HIS A 123 7.87 20.74 2.59
N CYS A 124 6.88 19.89 2.84
CA CYS A 124 6.52 19.48 4.18
C CYS A 124 7.42 18.35 4.66
N GLN A 125 8.07 18.53 5.78
CA GLN A 125 8.68 17.40 6.46
C GLN A 125 7.59 16.53 7.07
N ALA A 126 7.46 15.29 6.58
CA ALA A 126 6.62 14.31 7.22
C ALA A 126 7.15 13.97 8.63
N ASN A 127 6.25 13.60 9.55
CA ASN A 127 6.62 13.21 10.91
C ASN A 127 7.58 12.02 10.94
N GLN A 128 7.54 11.18 9.90
CA GLN A 128 8.45 10.07 9.69
C GLN A 128 9.35 10.37 8.50
N THR A 129 10.65 10.12 8.64
CA THR A 129 11.68 10.36 7.62
C THR A 129 11.48 9.51 6.36
N GLN A 130 10.76 8.39 6.47
CA GLN A 130 10.43 7.53 5.35
C GLN A 130 8.92 7.29 5.33
N ASN A 131 8.28 7.88 4.34
CA ASN A 131 6.87 7.67 4.03
C ASN A 131 6.79 7.03 2.64
N ILE A 132 6.60 5.71 2.61
CA ILE A 132 6.59 4.93 1.37
C ILE A 132 5.28 4.16 1.31
N THR A 133 4.60 4.23 0.16
CA THR A 133 3.43 3.39 -0.12
C THR A 133 3.83 2.29 -1.08
N ARG A 134 3.46 1.07 -0.73
CA ARG A 134 3.55 -0.11 -1.58
C ARG A 134 2.24 -0.32 -2.31
N PHE A 135 2.33 -0.47 -3.62
CA PHE A 135 1.20 -0.77 -4.50
C PHE A 135 1.37 -2.15 -5.11
N LEU A 136 0.25 -2.83 -5.32
CA LEU A 136 0.18 -4.06 -6.10
C LEU A 136 -0.35 -3.77 -7.50
N VAL A 137 0.23 -4.43 -8.49
CA VAL A 137 -0.26 -4.43 -9.86
C VAL A 137 -1.04 -5.71 -10.09
N LEU A 138 -2.29 -5.58 -10.46
CA LEU A 138 -3.22 -6.69 -10.69
C LEU A 138 -3.52 -6.83 -12.17
N ALA A 139 -3.65 -8.07 -12.65
CA ALA A 139 -4.07 -8.39 -14.01
C ALA A 139 -5.02 -9.59 -14.03
N ARG A 140 -5.76 -9.78 -15.14
CA ARG A 140 -6.64 -10.94 -15.33
C ARG A 140 -5.87 -12.25 -15.53
N LYS A 141 -4.64 -12.17 -16.03
CA LYS A 141 -3.79 -13.34 -16.26
C LYS A 141 -2.55 -13.24 -15.39
N ALA A 142 -2.21 -14.32 -14.73
CA ALA A 142 -0.94 -14.43 -14.02
C ALA A 142 0.26 -14.28 -14.95
N VAL A 143 1.35 -13.75 -14.44
CA VAL A 143 2.64 -13.72 -15.14
C VAL A 143 3.37 -15.04 -14.89
N ASN A 144 4.04 -15.53 -15.90
CA ASN A 144 4.99 -16.63 -15.69
C ASN A 144 6.38 -16.02 -15.44
N VAL A 145 6.92 -16.23 -14.25
CA VAL A 145 8.24 -15.72 -13.84
C VAL A 145 9.24 -16.86 -13.95
N SER A 146 10.30 -16.66 -14.74
CA SER A 146 11.37 -17.65 -14.85
C SER A 146 11.96 -17.95 -13.46
N ASP A 147 12.33 -19.20 -13.21
CA ASP A 147 12.92 -19.67 -11.96
C ASP A 147 14.26 -18.99 -11.61
N GLN A 148 14.93 -18.39 -12.60
CA GLN A 148 16.17 -17.63 -12.44
C GLN A 148 15.94 -16.19 -12.01
N VAL A 149 14.68 -15.69 -12.04
CA VAL A 149 14.35 -14.33 -11.66
C VAL A 149 13.94 -14.29 -10.19
N PRO A 150 14.57 -13.45 -9.36
CA PRO A 150 14.10 -13.21 -8.00
C PRO A 150 12.62 -12.81 -8.02
N ALA A 151 11.82 -13.52 -7.25
CA ALA A 151 10.38 -13.33 -7.25
C ALA A 151 9.82 -13.37 -5.83
N LYS A 152 8.67 -12.76 -5.68
CA LYS A 152 7.80 -12.84 -4.50
C LYS A 152 6.54 -13.61 -4.89
N THR A 153 6.12 -14.51 -4.03
CA THR A 153 4.84 -15.22 -4.16
C THR A 153 3.94 -14.79 -3.01
N THR A 154 2.74 -14.35 -3.36
CA THR A 154 1.73 -13.92 -2.39
C THR A 154 0.64 -14.98 -2.27
N LEU A 155 0.35 -15.36 -1.02
CA LEU A 155 -0.64 -16.36 -0.67
C LEU A 155 -1.74 -15.77 0.21
N LEU A 156 -2.94 -16.32 0.10
CA LEU A 156 -3.99 -16.26 1.12
C LEU A 156 -4.17 -17.67 1.69
N ILE A 157 -4.12 -17.79 3.00
CA ILE A 157 -4.42 -19.04 3.70
C ILE A 157 -5.49 -18.82 4.78
N ALA A 158 -6.40 -19.75 4.93
CA ALA A 158 -7.25 -19.85 6.11
C ALA A 158 -6.82 -21.10 6.89
N THR A 159 -6.41 -20.90 8.13
CA THR A 159 -6.04 -22.00 9.02
C THR A 159 -7.30 -22.63 9.63
N GLY A 160 -7.17 -23.83 10.18
CA GLY A 160 -8.21 -24.40 11.04
C GLY A 160 -8.28 -23.66 12.39
N GLN A 161 -9.33 -23.95 13.18
CA GLN A 161 -9.52 -23.37 14.53
C GLN A 161 -8.76 -24.15 15.62
N GLN A 162 -7.87 -25.04 15.24
CA GLN A 162 -7.07 -25.83 16.18
C GLN A 162 -6.01 -24.96 16.84
N ALA A 163 -5.71 -25.26 18.09
CA ALA A 163 -4.62 -24.58 18.79
C ALA A 163 -3.29 -24.79 18.06
N GLY A 164 -2.61 -23.69 17.70
CA GLY A 164 -1.34 -23.71 17.00
C GLY A 164 -1.44 -23.80 15.47
N ALA A 165 -2.61 -23.83 14.85
CA ALA A 165 -2.76 -24.00 13.40
C ALA A 165 -1.94 -22.98 12.57
N LEU A 166 -1.91 -21.71 12.98
CA LEU A 166 -1.07 -20.70 12.33
C LEU A 166 0.43 -21.01 12.53
N VAL A 167 0.81 -21.44 13.74
CA VAL A 167 2.21 -21.77 14.03
C VAL A 167 2.67 -22.94 13.16
N GLU A 168 1.85 -23.97 12.98
CA GLU A 168 2.16 -25.11 12.10
C GLU A 168 2.37 -24.64 10.66
N ALA A 169 1.51 -23.75 10.13
CA ALA A 169 1.68 -23.18 8.80
C ALA A 169 3.00 -22.41 8.67
N LEU A 170 3.36 -21.61 9.68
CA LEU A 170 4.63 -20.87 9.68
C LEU A 170 5.85 -21.79 9.81
N LEU A 171 5.74 -22.90 10.54
CA LEU A 171 6.80 -23.90 10.65
C LEU A 171 7.07 -24.59 9.31
N VAL A 172 6.06 -24.82 8.47
CA VAL A 172 6.27 -25.34 7.11
C VAL A 172 7.18 -24.39 6.33
N LEU A 173 6.92 -23.08 6.34
CA LEU A 173 7.78 -22.11 5.64
C LEU A 173 9.21 -22.14 6.18
N ARG A 174 9.37 -22.15 7.49
CA ARG A 174 10.69 -22.25 8.13
C ARG A 174 11.45 -23.51 7.74
N ASN A 175 10.77 -24.66 7.74
CA ASN A 175 11.39 -25.97 7.44
C ASN A 175 11.89 -26.05 5.99
N HIS A 176 11.31 -25.29 5.09
CA HIS A 176 11.75 -25.15 3.71
C HIS A 176 12.68 -23.95 3.48
N ASN A 177 13.17 -23.27 4.54
CA ASN A 177 14.04 -22.09 4.48
C ASN A 177 13.44 -20.95 3.64
N LEU A 178 12.12 -20.76 3.72
CA LEU A 178 11.41 -19.71 3.02
C LEU A 178 11.31 -18.46 3.89
N ILE A 179 11.68 -17.32 3.33
CA ILE A 179 11.59 -16.03 4.00
C ILE A 179 10.21 -15.44 3.76
N MET A 180 9.47 -15.20 4.83
CA MET A 180 8.21 -14.47 4.82
C MET A 180 8.49 -13.00 5.12
N THR A 181 8.04 -12.11 4.25
CA THR A 181 8.26 -10.65 4.37
C THR A 181 7.01 -9.91 4.83
N LYS A 182 5.84 -10.54 4.75
CA LYS A 182 4.57 -9.96 5.21
C LYS A 182 3.68 -11.06 5.78
N LEU A 183 3.01 -10.72 6.85
CA LEU A 183 1.89 -11.47 7.43
C LEU A 183 0.83 -10.45 7.87
N GLU A 184 -0.37 -10.56 7.32
CA GLU A 184 -1.52 -9.74 7.70
C GLU A 184 -2.73 -10.61 7.93
N SER A 185 -3.45 -10.43 9.03
CA SER A 185 -4.69 -11.16 9.28
C SER A 185 -5.92 -10.33 8.93
N ARG A 186 -6.91 -10.97 8.34
CA ARG A 186 -8.19 -10.34 8.01
C ARG A 186 -9.35 -11.26 8.34
N PRO A 187 -10.46 -10.74 8.90
CA PRO A 187 -11.65 -11.52 9.14
C PRO A 187 -12.20 -12.13 7.85
N ILE A 188 -12.72 -13.35 7.95
CA ILE A 188 -13.44 -13.98 6.84
C ILE A 188 -14.89 -13.53 6.91
N HIS A 189 -15.38 -12.82 5.87
CA HIS A 189 -16.77 -12.38 5.82
C HIS A 189 -17.75 -13.55 5.93
N GLY A 190 -18.70 -13.43 6.84
CA GLY A 190 -19.72 -14.44 7.09
C GLY A 190 -19.33 -15.54 8.08
N ASN A 191 -18.09 -15.59 8.53
CA ASN A 191 -17.59 -16.56 9.50
C ASN A 191 -17.05 -15.83 10.75
N PRO A 192 -17.87 -15.59 11.77
CA PRO A 192 -17.42 -14.92 12.98
C PRO A 192 -16.22 -15.62 13.61
N TRP A 193 -15.20 -14.82 13.98
CA TRP A 193 -13.98 -15.29 14.66
C TRP A 193 -13.06 -16.17 13.82
N GLU A 194 -13.30 -16.30 12.51
CA GLU A 194 -12.35 -16.94 11.59
C GLU A 194 -11.53 -15.86 10.85
N GLU A 195 -10.24 -16.14 10.68
CA GLU A 195 -9.31 -15.24 10.02
C GLU A 195 -8.67 -15.89 8.81
N MET A 196 -8.39 -15.06 7.82
CA MET A 196 -7.57 -15.37 6.67
C MET A 196 -6.26 -14.61 6.78
N PHE A 197 -5.18 -15.26 6.41
CA PHE A 197 -3.84 -14.68 6.48
C PHE A 197 -3.29 -14.43 5.08
N TYR A 198 -2.89 -13.19 4.85
CA TYR A 198 -2.15 -12.76 3.67
C TYR A 198 -0.65 -12.92 3.97
N LEU A 199 0.07 -13.59 3.09
CA LEU A 199 1.48 -13.92 3.24
C LEU A 199 2.25 -13.52 1.99
N ASP A 200 3.36 -12.77 2.16
CA ASP A 200 4.35 -12.58 1.10
C ASP A 200 5.58 -13.44 1.40
N ILE A 201 5.97 -14.25 0.44
CA ILE A 201 7.11 -15.17 0.53
C ILE A 201 8.14 -14.78 -0.53
N GLN A 202 9.38 -14.55 -0.13
CA GLN A 202 10.51 -14.31 -1.05
C GLN A 202 10.96 -15.62 -1.71
N ALA A 203 10.15 -16.10 -2.64
CA ALA A 203 10.46 -17.27 -3.42
C ALA A 203 9.68 -17.25 -4.74
N ASN A 204 10.28 -17.78 -5.78
CA ASN A 204 9.61 -18.05 -7.04
C ASN A 204 8.67 -19.25 -6.88
N LEU A 205 7.46 -19.17 -7.42
CA LEU A 205 6.44 -20.21 -7.35
C LEU A 205 6.93 -21.57 -7.89
N GLU A 206 7.80 -21.55 -8.90
CA GLU A 206 8.36 -22.75 -9.51
C GLU A 206 9.55 -23.33 -8.73
N SER A 207 10.05 -22.62 -7.72
CA SER A 207 11.16 -23.11 -6.89
C SER A 207 10.78 -24.39 -6.12
N LEU A 208 11.69 -25.34 -6.07
CA LEU A 208 11.44 -26.62 -5.40
C LEU A 208 11.07 -26.45 -3.90
N PRO A 209 11.72 -25.57 -3.11
CA PRO A 209 11.33 -25.33 -1.73
C PRO A 209 9.89 -24.85 -1.58
N LEU A 210 9.48 -23.83 -2.39
CA LEU A 210 8.13 -23.29 -2.29
C LEU A 210 7.07 -24.30 -2.75
N ARG A 211 7.32 -25.04 -3.83
CA ARG A 211 6.39 -26.08 -4.31
C ARG A 211 6.15 -27.17 -3.24
N LYS A 212 7.20 -27.58 -2.52
CA LYS A 212 7.06 -28.54 -1.41
C LYS A 212 6.26 -27.93 -0.26
N ALA A 213 6.59 -26.70 0.14
CA ALA A 213 5.89 -26.00 1.19
C ALA A 213 4.40 -25.80 0.87
N LEU A 214 4.05 -25.41 -0.36
CA LEU A 214 2.66 -25.26 -0.78
C LEU A 214 1.87 -26.57 -0.70
N LYS A 215 2.51 -27.70 -1.04
CA LYS A 215 1.87 -29.01 -0.89
C LYS A 215 1.57 -29.34 0.59
N GLU A 216 2.54 -29.12 1.47
CA GLU A 216 2.37 -29.34 2.91
C GLU A 216 1.33 -28.37 3.52
N LEU A 217 1.37 -27.08 3.12
CA LEU A 217 0.39 -26.11 3.55
C LEU A 217 -1.04 -26.50 3.15
N ALA A 218 -1.22 -27.01 1.93
CA ALA A 218 -2.53 -27.46 1.46
C ALA A 218 -3.13 -28.60 2.28
N GLU A 219 -2.28 -29.41 2.92
CA GLU A 219 -2.72 -30.52 3.77
C GLU A 219 -3.17 -30.07 5.17
N ILE A 220 -2.60 -28.95 5.68
CA ILE A 220 -2.83 -28.47 7.05
C ILE A 220 -3.70 -27.21 7.13
N THR A 221 -3.97 -26.55 6.00
CA THR A 221 -4.83 -25.36 5.96
C THR A 221 -6.23 -25.72 5.45
N ARG A 222 -7.23 -24.98 5.92
CA ARG A 222 -8.61 -25.14 5.47
C ARG A 222 -8.78 -24.70 4.00
N SER A 223 -8.09 -23.64 3.62
CA SER A 223 -8.03 -23.17 2.25
C SER A 223 -6.72 -22.43 1.99
N MET A 224 -6.27 -22.49 0.74
CA MET A 224 -5.09 -21.79 0.28
C MET A 224 -5.33 -21.29 -1.15
N LYS A 225 -4.96 -20.03 -1.41
CA LYS A 225 -5.03 -19.42 -2.73
C LYS A 225 -3.71 -18.69 -3.01
N VAL A 226 -3.09 -19.00 -4.15
CA VAL A 226 -1.97 -18.21 -4.67
C VAL A 226 -2.54 -16.99 -5.37
N LEU A 227 -2.25 -15.79 -4.85
CA LEU A 227 -2.69 -14.53 -5.46
C LEU A 227 -1.80 -14.12 -6.64
N GLY A 228 -0.53 -14.51 -6.63
CA GLY A 228 0.40 -14.27 -7.73
C GLY A 228 1.83 -14.58 -7.36
N CYS A 229 2.64 -14.74 -8.41
CA CYS A 229 4.09 -14.76 -8.35
C CYS A 229 4.60 -13.69 -9.32
N TYR A 230 5.45 -12.81 -8.86
CA TYR A 230 5.89 -11.66 -9.65
C TYR A 230 7.35 -11.29 -9.32
N PRO A 231 8.08 -10.68 -10.27
CA PRO A 231 9.43 -10.18 -10.01
C PRO A 231 9.41 -9.21 -8.83
N SER A 232 10.34 -9.36 -7.92
CA SER A 232 10.47 -8.48 -6.76
C SER A 232 11.88 -7.94 -6.70
N GLU A 233 12.00 -6.61 -6.72
CA GLU A 233 13.26 -5.96 -6.40
C GLU A 233 13.44 -6.04 -4.88
N ASN A 234 14.66 -6.38 -4.44
CA ASN A 234 14.99 -6.41 -3.02
C ASN A 234 14.83 -5.01 -2.44
N VAL A 235 13.81 -4.81 -1.62
CA VAL A 235 13.74 -3.64 -0.75
C VAL A 235 14.85 -3.82 0.28
N VAL A 236 15.91 -3.01 0.18
CA VAL A 236 16.99 -3.01 1.17
C VAL A 236 16.36 -2.65 2.52
N PRO A 237 16.50 -3.50 3.56
CA PRO A 237 16.01 -3.15 4.88
C PRO A 237 16.66 -1.83 5.31
N VAL A 238 15.85 -0.90 5.77
CA VAL A 238 16.35 0.33 6.37
C VAL A 238 16.75 -0.01 7.79
N ASP A 239 18.01 0.22 8.15
CA ASP A 239 18.46 0.09 9.53
C ASP A 239 17.59 1.03 10.40
N PRO A 240 16.92 0.51 11.44
CA PRO A 240 16.23 1.37 12.38
C PRO A 240 17.24 2.26 13.07
N ALA A 241 17.03 3.57 12.97
CA ALA A 241 17.84 4.58 13.64
C ALA A 241 17.70 4.52 15.16
#